data_c8a84291dd6288292125de213e88d5dd
#
_entry.id   c8a84291dd6288292125de213e88d5dd
#
_cell.length_a   1.000
_cell.length_b   1.000
_cell.length_c   1.000
_cell.angle_alpha   90.00
_cell.angle_beta   90.00
_cell.angle_gamma   90.00
#
_symmetry.space_group_name_H-M   'P 1'
#
loop_
_entity.id
_entity.type
_entity.pdbx_description
1 polymer ?
#
loop_
_entity_poly.entity_id
_entity_poly.type
_entity_poly.pdbx_seq_one_letter_code
_entity_poly.pdbx_strand_id
1 'polypeptide(L)'
;MEFSRLNDLINQATITWLYQNIESSQTNYHSNTYTTYKIDAEELVVFKIKVNVSYKAQSIGIPIKLSSGTEIGTIFLAQKSIQEEAMNEFLYAAFLEDVNSEEAIINKQFKLDNTYFVIQKVHFNDYCTHNKHSSLLWGGFYHVEDEKINIPLPQIKNEIICLPQLKFPTDFHLDNAQRAILQPFAFERFLKNYHLLELQYDVIVVNKIKSLNNNIYGASKILKEYNKGEDIHRLVDTISLNFDTAKIEPLLNAVHNFRTTAIEVFYTYGKPDNNPLITSKEDFDNPDKFHRILDNGGFSASAVKSHNNTKPEDYKKFLIKLTAYWIYRIRSSIAHSKIGEFLLTSSEPAHEEFMVKFAEPLLQEVLIQCFENR
;
A
#
# COMPACT_ATOMS: atom_id res chain seq x y z
N MET A 1 -10.80 22.84 16.55
CA MET A 1 -10.48 23.77 17.68
C MET A 1 -9.71 22.98 18.72
N GLU A 2 -8.80 23.64 19.48
CA GLU A 2 -8.12 22.91 20.58
C GLU A 2 -9.09 22.54 21.69
N PHE A 3 -8.93 21.36 22.29
CA PHE A 3 -9.80 20.82 23.34
C PHE A 3 -9.93 21.76 24.56
N SER A 4 -8.82 22.36 25.00
CA SER A 4 -8.80 23.34 26.09
C SER A 4 -9.71 24.54 25.83
N ARG A 5 -9.64 25.07 24.62
CA ARG A 5 -10.46 26.21 24.20
C ARG A 5 -11.95 25.87 24.08
N LEU A 6 -12.27 24.68 23.60
CA LEU A 6 -13.65 24.20 23.56
C LEU A 6 -14.25 24.08 24.98
N ASN A 7 -13.47 23.55 25.94
CA ASN A 7 -13.89 23.49 27.34
C ASN A 7 -14.15 24.88 27.94
N ASP A 8 -13.26 25.86 27.61
CA ASP A 8 -13.44 27.23 28.05
C ASP A 8 -14.74 27.82 27.48
N LEU A 9 -15.04 27.56 26.21
CA LEU A 9 -16.27 28.00 25.58
C LEU A 9 -17.52 27.35 26.19
N ILE A 10 -17.49 26.05 26.42
CA ILE A 10 -18.62 25.32 27.07
C ILE A 10 -18.96 25.94 28.43
N ASN A 11 -17.97 26.42 29.15
CA ASN A 11 -18.14 27.05 30.45
C ASN A 11 -18.60 28.54 30.39
N GLN A 12 -18.69 29.13 29.20
CA GLN A 12 -19.15 30.52 29.04
C GLN A 12 -20.67 30.63 29.04
N ALA A 13 -21.24 31.29 30.03
CA ALA A 13 -22.67 31.50 30.16
C ALA A 13 -23.31 32.40 29.07
N THR A 14 -22.51 33.07 28.24
CA THR A 14 -22.95 33.99 27.20
C THR A 14 -23.29 33.31 25.89
N ILE A 15 -22.89 32.03 25.70
CA ILE A 15 -23.17 31.26 24.48
C ILE A 15 -24.48 30.52 24.63
N THR A 16 -25.39 30.69 23.67
CA THR A 16 -26.61 29.91 23.59
C THR A 16 -26.35 28.57 22.91
N TRP A 17 -26.20 27.53 23.71
CA TRP A 17 -26.02 26.17 23.23
C TRP A 17 -27.33 25.55 22.76
N LEU A 18 -27.27 24.62 21.83
CA LEU A 18 -28.42 23.84 21.38
C LEU A 18 -28.94 22.90 22.50
N TYR A 19 -28.03 22.38 23.31
CA TYR A 19 -28.31 21.54 24.48
C TYR A 19 -27.93 22.27 25.77
N GLN A 20 -28.62 21.98 26.87
CA GLN A 20 -28.45 22.74 28.11
C GLN A 20 -27.23 22.30 28.94
N ASN A 21 -26.92 21.00 28.93
CA ASN A 21 -25.83 20.43 29.71
C ASN A 21 -24.82 19.81 28.80
N ILE A 22 -23.68 20.48 28.60
CA ILE A 22 -22.59 20.00 27.78
C ILE A 22 -21.33 19.97 28.63
N GLU A 23 -20.71 18.81 28.69
CA GLU A 23 -19.40 18.61 29.30
C GLU A 23 -18.49 17.90 28.29
N SER A 24 -17.19 18.18 28.30
CA SER A 24 -16.24 17.44 27.51
C SER A 24 -15.08 16.92 28.35
N SER A 25 -14.62 15.70 28.04
CA SER A 25 -13.51 15.02 28.68
C SER A 25 -12.72 14.20 27.65
N GLN A 26 -11.62 13.63 28.06
CA GLN A 26 -10.81 12.76 27.19
C GLN A 26 -10.89 11.32 27.65
N THR A 27 -10.98 10.41 26.67
CA THR A 27 -10.91 8.98 26.89
C THR A 27 -9.69 8.42 26.15
N ASN A 28 -8.82 7.73 26.86
CA ASN A 28 -7.63 7.13 26.28
C ASN A 28 -7.90 5.68 25.90
N TYR A 29 -7.41 5.29 24.71
CA TYR A 29 -7.40 3.91 24.26
C TYR A 29 -6.11 3.65 23.47
N HIS A 30 -5.30 2.70 23.94
CA HIS A 30 -3.91 2.52 23.49
C HIS A 30 -3.11 3.83 23.59
N SER A 31 -2.44 4.22 22.49
CA SER A 31 -1.67 5.46 22.39
C SER A 31 -2.49 6.68 21.93
N ASN A 32 -3.78 6.49 21.69
CA ASN A 32 -4.66 7.52 21.14
C ASN A 32 -5.58 8.09 22.23
N THR A 33 -5.93 9.36 22.06
CA THR A 33 -6.85 10.10 22.94
C THR A 33 -8.03 10.56 22.12
N TYR A 34 -9.23 10.24 22.61
CA TYR A 34 -10.50 10.57 21.96
C TYR A 34 -11.31 11.53 22.83
N THR A 35 -12.03 12.44 22.21
CA THR A 35 -12.92 13.33 22.92
C THR A 35 -14.21 12.61 23.30
N THR A 36 -14.60 12.76 24.56
CA THR A 36 -15.89 12.29 25.07
C THR A 36 -16.73 13.51 25.42
N TYR A 37 -17.91 13.58 24.82
CA TYR A 37 -18.90 14.58 25.14
C TYR A 37 -19.99 13.96 25.99
N LYS A 38 -20.38 14.68 27.05
CA LYS A 38 -21.63 14.43 27.73
C LYS A 38 -22.58 15.53 27.31
N ILE A 39 -23.66 15.13 26.65
CA ILE A 39 -24.68 16.03 26.13
C ILE A 39 -26.00 15.56 26.73
N ASP A 40 -26.53 16.37 27.66
CA ASP A 40 -27.65 16.03 28.55
C ASP A 40 -27.45 14.70 29.28
N ALA A 41 -28.14 13.62 28.90
CA ALA A 41 -28.01 12.31 29.53
C ALA A 41 -27.03 11.35 28.79
N GLU A 42 -26.59 11.71 27.58
CA GLU A 42 -25.79 10.84 26.73
C GLU A 42 -24.27 11.11 26.93
N GLU A 43 -23.49 10.06 27.17
CA GLU A 43 -22.05 10.10 27.10
C GLU A 43 -21.58 9.49 25.79
N LEU A 44 -20.92 10.30 24.94
CA LEU A 44 -20.59 9.98 23.55
C LEU A 44 -19.12 10.12 23.30
N VAL A 45 -18.49 9.09 22.74
CA VAL A 45 -17.09 9.13 22.28
C VAL A 45 -17.07 9.37 20.79
N VAL A 46 -16.23 10.31 20.34
CA VAL A 46 -16.17 10.74 18.94
C VAL A 46 -14.86 10.31 18.32
N PHE A 47 -14.95 9.66 17.17
CA PHE A 47 -13.81 9.25 16.36
C PHE A 47 -13.86 9.96 15.01
N LYS A 48 -12.77 10.60 14.64
CA LYS A 48 -12.59 11.04 13.25
C LYS A 48 -12.23 9.82 12.41
N ILE A 49 -12.99 9.59 11.34
CA ILE A 49 -12.81 8.42 10.47
C ILE A 49 -12.69 8.82 9.00
N LYS A 50 -12.12 7.93 8.22
CA LYS A 50 -12.23 7.93 6.76
C LYS A 50 -13.03 6.73 6.30
N VAL A 51 -13.79 6.91 5.24
CA VAL A 51 -14.59 5.85 4.61
C VAL A 51 -14.12 5.66 3.17
N ASN A 52 -13.96 4.41 2.76
CA ASN A 52 -13.55 4.02 1.41
C ASN A 52 -14.63 3.23 0.66
N VAL A 53 -15.87 3.28 1.18
CA VAL A 53 -17.06 2.76 0.53
C VAL A 53 -18.12 3.84 0.40
N SER A 54 -18.99 3.74 -0.59
CA SER A 54 -20.13 4.65 -0.73
C SER A 54 -21.32 4.11 0.04
N TYR A 55 -21.83 4.91 0.96
CA TYR A 55 -23.07 4.62 1.67
C TYR A 55 -24.24 5.27 0.96
N LYS A 56 -25.36 4.56 0.89
CA LYS A 56 -26.61 5.12 0.37
C LYS A 56 -27.21 6.01 1.46
N ALA A 57 -26.92 7.29 1.40
CA ALA A 57 -27.45 8.27 2.33
C ALA A 57 -28.96 8.42 2.13
N GLN A 58 -29.75 7.78 2.98
CA GLN A 58 -31.18 8.06 3.13
C GLN A 58 -31.48 8.81 4.44
N SER A 59 -30.48 8.96 5.29
CA SER A 59 -30.56 9.64 6.59
C SER A 59 -29.29 10.43 6.85
N ILE A 60 -29.32 11.32 7.82
CA ILE A 60 -28.18 12.16 8.23
C ILE A 60 -27.04 11.33 8.76
N GLY A 61 -27.34 10.16 9.33
CA GLY A 61 -26.36 9.24 9.88
C GLY A 61 -26.55 7.79 9.43
N ILE A 62 -25.51 6.99 9.55
CA ILE A 62 -25.48 5.56 9.24
C ILE A 62 -25.32 4.83 10.57
N PRO A 63 -26.36 4.12 11.06
CA PRO A 63 -26.31 3.45 12.35
C PRO A 63 -25.37 2.24 12.31
N ILE A 64 -24.57 2.07 13.36
CA ILE A 64 -23.79 0.86 13.62
C ILE A 64 -24.54 0.04 14.69
N LYS A 65 -24.81 -1.22 14.37
CA LYS A 65 -25.61 -2.11 15.21
C LYS A 65 -24.83 -3.39 15.53
N LEU A 66 -25.01 -3.88 16.73
CA LEU A 66 -24.60 -5.23 17.10
C LEU A 66 -25.46 -6.27 16.35
N SER A 67 -25.03 -7.52 16.34
CA SER A 67 -25.80 -8.63 15.76
C SER A 67 -27.15 -8.85 16.44
N SER A 68 -27.32 -8.37 17.69
CA SER A 68 -28.59 -8.31 18.40
C SER A 68 -29.59 -7.30 17.83
N GLY A 69 -29.14 -6.41 16.94
CA GLY A 69 -29.92 -5.26 16.44
C GLY A 69 -29.79 -3.98 17.29
N THR A 70 -29.09 -4.04 18.43
CA THR A 70 -28.85 -2.88 19.29
C THR A 70 -27.93 -1.89 18.58
N GLU A 71 -28.39 -0.66 18.43
CA GLU A 71 -27.59 0.46 17.91
C GLU A 71 -26.59 0.91 18.97
N ILE A 72 -25.30 0.95 18.59
CA ILE A 72 -24.19 1.32 19.48
C ILE A 72 -23.57 2.66 19.13
N GLY A 73 -23.85 3.18 17.95
CA GLY A 73 -23.32 4.45 17.47
C GLY A 73 -23.75 4.75 16.05
N THR A 74 -23.33 5.92 15.54
CA THR A 74 -23.72 6.40 14.23
C THR A 74 -22.54 7.05 13.51
N ILE A 75 -22.41 6.78 12.21
CA ILE A 75 -21.44 7.47 11.33
C ILE A 75 -22.14 8.67 10.70
N PHE A 76 -21.52 9.83 10.83
CA PHE A 76 -21.93 11.07 10.18
C PHE A 76 -20.91 11.44 9.10
N LEU A 77 -21.39 11.46 7.85
CA LEU A 77 -20.56 11.82 6.70
C LEU A 77 -20.35 13.34 6.64
N ALA A 78 -19.23 13.76 6.08
CA ALA A 78 -18.96 15.17 5.81
C ALA A 78 -20.10 15.80 5.01
N GLN A 79 -20.64 16.91 5.50
CA GLN A 79 -21.79 17.63 4.93
C GLN A 79 -21.59 19.13 5.07
N LYS A 80 -21.83 19.89 4.00
CA LYS A 80 -21.63 21.34 3.98
C LYS A 80 -22.67 22.13 4.80
N SER A 81 -23.85 21.57 5.02
CA SER A 81 -24.92 22.22 5.76
C SER A 81 -25.81 21.18 6.40
N ILE A 82 -26.13 21.38 7.66
CA ILE A 82 -27.02 20.53 8.46
C ILE A 82 -28.11 21.43 9.00
N GLN A 83 -29.39 21.01 8.85
CA GLN A 83 -30.51 21.73 9.39
C GLN A 83 -30.61 21.51 10.90
N GLU A 84 -30.98 22.55 11.67
CA GLU A 84 -31.06 22.48 13.14
C GLU A 84 -32.07 21.42 13.58
N GLU A 85 -33.18 21.25 12.85
CA GLU A 85 -34.23 20.26 13.15
C GLU A 85 -33.75 18.80 13.01
N ALA A 86 -32.67 18.59 12.28
CA ALA A 86 -32.07 17.27 12.10
C ALA A 86 -31.00 16.96 13.16
N MET A 87 -30.67 17.93 14.02
CA MET A 87 -29.66 17.78 15.04
C MET A 87 -30.14 16.88 16.18
N ASN A 88 -29.33 15.92 16.54
CA ASN A 88 -29.44 15.12 17.76
C ASN A 88 -28.10 15.14 18.51
N GLU A 89 -28.08 14.57 19.71
CA GLU A 89 -26.90 14.58 20.59
C GLU A 89 -25.66 14.01 19.90
N PHE A 90 -25.82 12.92 19.12
CA PHE A 90 -24.74 12.27 18.40
C PHE A 90 -24.17 13.18 17.29
N LEU A 91 -25.03 13.76 16.47
CA LEU A 91 -24.61 14.67 15.40
C LEU A 91 -23.99 15.94 15.97
N TYR A 92 -24.54 16.41 17.11
CA TYR A 92 -23.99 17.58 17.79
C TYR A 92 -22.60 17.31 18.38
N ALA A 93 -22.36 16.13 18.95
CA ALA A 93 -21.02 15.73 19.38
C ALA A 93 -20.01 15.71 18.22
N ALA A 94 -20.42 15.20 17.05
CA ALA A 94 -19.59 15.26 15.84
C ALA A 94 -19.31 16.69 15.39
N PHE A 95 -20.31 17.57 15.46
CA PHE A 95 -20.15 18.99 15.13
C PHE A 95 -19.18 19.69 16.10
N LEU A 96 -19.30 19.46 17.40
CA LEU A 96 -18.38 20.05 18.39
C LEU A 96 -16.92 19.61 18.16
N GLU A 97 -16.71 18.37 17.72
CA GLU A 97 -15.38 17.88 17.38
C GLU A 97 -14.83 18.51 16.11
N ASP A 98 -15.69 18.78 15.12
CA ASP A 98 -15.28 19.33 13.81
C ASP A 98 -15.12 20.84 13.79
N VAL A 99 -15.85 21.55 14.66
CA VAL A 99 -15.91 23.01 14.67
C VAL A 99 -14.54 23.62 14.95
N ASN A 100 -14.14 24.58 14.13
CA ASN A 100 -12.84 25.22 14.19
C ASN A 100 -12.87 26.71 14.59
N SER A 101 -14.06 27.28 14.74
CA SER A 101 -14.24 28.69 15.13
C SER A 101 -15.37 28.88 16.15
N GLU A 102 -15.18 29.82 17.05
CA GLU A 102 -16.22 30.24 18.02
C GLU A 102 -17.44 30.81 17.32
N GLU A 103 -17.21 31.56 16.26
CA GLU A 103 -18.27 32.19 15.46
C GLU A 103 -19.24 31.16 14.87
N ALA A 104 -18.75 30.00 14.45
CA ALA A 104 -19.59 28.93 13.93
C ALA A 104 -20.52 28.34 15.00
N ILE A 105 -20.10 28.28 16.26
CA ILE A 105 -20.93 27.85 17.40
C ILE A 105 -21.99 28.94 17.70
N ILE A 106 -21.56 30.18 17.83
CA ILE A 106 -22.44 31.31 18.18
C ILE A 106 -23.55 31.50 17.12
N ASN A 107 -23.17 31.40 15.84
CA ASN A 107 -24.08 31.59 14.72
C ASN A 107 -24.80 30.31 14.30
N LYS A 108 -24.62 29.20 15.02
CA LYS A 108 -25.23 27.90 14.73
C LYS A 108 -25.00 27.45 13.28
N GLN A 109 -23.80 27.64 12.78
CA GLN A 109 -23.38 27.23 11.43
C GLN A 109 -23.05 25.75 11.43
N PHE A 110 -24.09 24.91 11.47
CA PHE A 110 -23.89 23.46 11.51
C PHE A 110 -23.41 22.91 10.19
N LYS A 111 -22.19 22.40 10.18
CA LYS A 111 -21.58 21.69 9.06
C LYS A 111 -20.56 20.67 9.57
N LEU A 112 -20.28 19.66 8.79
CA LEU A 112 -19.18 18.73 9.01
C LEU A 112 -18.22 18.79 7.82
N ASP A 113 -16.99 19.20 8.06
CA ASP A 113 -15.92 19.15 7.06
C ASP A 113 -15.27 17.75 7.00
N ASN A 114 -15.39 16.97 8.07
CA ASN A 114 -14.88 15.61 8.19
C ASN A 114 -16.00 14.60 8.49
N THR A 115 -15.66 13.33 8.37
CA THR A 115 -16.57 12.23 8.70
C THR A 115 -16.24 11.71 10.09
N TYR A 116 -17.28 11.47 10.89
CA TYR A 116 -17.15 11.04 12.28
C TYR A 116 -17.96 9.78 12.55
N PHE A 117 -17.42 8.94 13.41
CA PHE A 117 -18.16 7.88 14.10
C PHE A 117 -18.35 8.30 15.56
N VAL A 118 -19.58 8.35 16.00
CA VAL A 118 -19.97 8.69 17.36
C VAL A 118 -20.59 7.47 18.01
N ILE A 119 -20.09 7.08 19.17
CA ILE A 119 -20.54 5.89 19.89
C ILE A 119 -20.90 6.24 21.32
N GLN A 120 -21.92 5.59 21.87
CA GLN A 120 -22.21 5.66 23.29
C GLN A 120 -21.05 5.09 24.10
N LYS A 121 -20.63 5.80 25.13
CA LYS A 121 -19.47 5.43 25.97
C LYS A 121 -19.63 4.05 26.61
N VAL A 122 -20.84 3.63 26.92
CA VAL A 122 -21.11 2.30 27.47
C VAL A 122 -20.65 1.17 26.52
N HIS A 123 -20.66 1.41 25.21
CA HIS A 123 -20.23 0.46 24.19
C HIS A 123 -18.78 0.66 23.72
N PHE A 124 -18.09 1.67 24.24
CA PHE A 124 -16.74 2.03 23.78
C PHE A 124 -15.73 0.89 23.93
N ASN A 125 -15.68 0.25 25.10
CA ASN A 125 -14.70 -0.83 25.36
C ASN A 125 -14.98 -2.05 24.49
N ASP A 126 -16.25 -2.41 24.30
CA ASP A 126 -16.65 -3.53 23.44
C ASP A 126 -16.29 -3.22 21.98
N TYR A 127 -16.57 -2.01 21.51
CA TYR A 127 -16.19 -1.56 20.19
C TYR A 127 -14.67 -1.67 19.99
N CYS A 128 -13.87 -1.10 20.89
CA CYS A 128 -12.41 -1.13 20.78
C CYS A 128 -11.84 -2.55 20.79
N THR A 129 -12.44 -3.46 21.55
CA THR A 129 -12.04 -4.86 21.59
C THR A 129 -12.31 -5.56 20.25
N HIS A 130 -13.41 -5.26 19.61
CA HIS A 130 -13.84 -5.95 18.39
C HIS A 130 -13.43 -5.25 17.09
N ASN A 131 -13.13 -3.94 17.13
CA ASN A 131 -12.82 -3.17 15.92
C ASN A 131 -11.72 -3.79 15.07
N LYS A 132 -10.57 -4.15 15.63
CA LYS A 132 -9.45 -4.74 14.89
C LYS A 132 -9.79 -6.07 14.23
N HIS A 133 -10.60 -6.89 14.89
CA HIS A 133 -10.99 -8.21 14.39
C HIS A 133 -12.15 -8.17 13.40
N SER A 134 -13.00 -7.17 13.52
CA SER A 134 -14.22 -7.03 12.73
C SER A 134 -14.17 -5.91 11.70
N SER A 135 -13.06 -5.19 11.57
CA SER A 135 -12.92 -4.03 10.68
C SER A 135 -13.37 -4.31 9.24
N LEU A 136 -13.10 -5.49 8.72
CA LEU A 136 -13.55 -5.94 7.41
C LEU A 136 -15.09 -5.97 7.29
N LEU A 137 -15.80 -6.25 8.39
CA LEU A 137 -17.26 -6.40 8.44
C LEU A 137 -17.97 -5.09 8.78
N TRP A 138 -17.23 -4.07 9.24
CA TRP A 138 -17.78 -2.80 9.72
C TRP A 138 -17.98 -1.76 8.62
N GLY A 139 -17.95 -2.15 7.36
CA GLY A 139 -18.36 -1.31 6.26
C GLY A 139 -17.28 -0.41 5.66
N GLY A 140 -16.01 -0.75 5.80
CA GLY A 140 -14.93 -0.08 5.08
C GLY A 140 -14.59 1.32 5.58
N PHE A 141 -14.68 1.57 6.88
CA PHE A 141 -14.11 2.76 7.51
C PHE A 141 -12.92 2.42 8.40
N TYR A 142 -12.09 3.42 8.66
CA TYR A 142 -10.94 3.32 9.56
C TYR A 142 -10.72 4.65 10.31
N HIS A 143 -10.09 4.55 11.48
CA HIS A 143 -9.79 5.70 12.31
C HIS A 143 -8.62 6.50 11.73
N VAL A 144 -8.73 7.83 11.75
CA VAL A 144 -7.67 8.71 11.25
C VAL A 144 -6.38 8.58 12.09
N GLU A 145 -6.51 8.28 13.37
CA GLU A 145 -5.39 8.06 14.28
C GLU A 145 -4.58 6.82 13.90
N ASP A 146 -5.22 5.81 13.31
CA ASP A 146 -4.53 4.61 12.82
C ASP A 146 -3.66 4.90 11.60
N GLU A 147 -3.91 5.99 10.86
CA GLU A 147 -3.04 6.41 9.75
C GLU A 147 -1.64 6.79 10.20
N LYS A 148 -1.45 7.24 11.46
CA LYS A 148 -0.13 7.54 12.01
C LYS A 148 0.79 6.33 12.06
N ILE A 149 0.20 5.12 12.11
CA ILE A 149 0.93 3.85 12.14
C ILE A 149 1.29 3.38 10.72
N ASN A 150 0.50 3.80 9.72
CA ASN A 150 0.59 3.31 8.34
C ASN A 150 0.61 4.47 7.32
N ILE A 151 1.34 5.55 7.59
CA ILE A 151 1.53 6.61 6.60
C ILE A 151 2.43 6.07 5.50
N PRO A 152 1.97 6.05 4.24
CA PRO A 152 2.80 5.61 3.13
C PRO A 152 4.07 6.44 3.02
N LEU A 153 5.23 5.81 2.91
CA LEU A 153 6.47 6.51 2.68
C LEU A 153 6.44 7.14 1.26
N PRO A 154 6.52 8.47 1.13
CA PRO A 154 6.46 9.11 -0.17
C PRO A 154 7.73 8.84 -0.97
N GLN A 155 7.59 8.64 -2.28
CA GLN A 155 8.73 8.70 -3.19
C GLN A 155 9.20 10.17 -3.28
N ILE A 156 10.45 10.41 -2.97
CA ILE A 156 11.05 11.75 -3.12
C ILE A 156 11.62 11.83 -4.54
N LYS A 157 11.02 12.68 -5.36
CA LYS A 157 11.48 12.98 -6.73
C LYS A 157 11.87 14.44 -6.85
N ASN A 158 13.05 14.68 -7.37
CA ASN A 158 13.55 16.03 -7.62
C ASN A 158 13.09 16.57 -8.98
N GLU A 159 12.70 15.67 -9.90
CA GLU A 159 12.26 15.99 -11.25
C GLU A 159 11.25 14.96 -11.76
N ILE A 160 10.47 15.34 -12.75
CA ILE A 160 9.57 14.47 -13.49
C ILE A 160 10.03 14.42 -14.93
N ILE A 161 10.41 13.23 -15.40
CA ILE A 161 10.86 13.01 -16.77
C ILE A 161 9.72 12.45 -17.60
N CYS A 162 9.33 13.18 -18.65
CA CYS A 162 8.37 12.69 -19.63
C CYS A 162 9.09 11.79 -20.65
N LEU A 163 8.62 10.56 -20.81
CA LEU A 163 9.18 9.57 -21.75
C LEU A 163 8.17 9.36 -22.90
N PRO A 164 8.21 10.18 -23.96
CA PRO A 164 7.22 10.12 -25.06
C PRO A 164 7.27 8.81 -25.86
N GLN A 165 8.38 8.09 -25.79
CA GLN A 165 8.56 6.80 -26.45
C GLN A 165 7.95 5.62 -25.69
N LEU A 166 7.48 5.81 -24.43
CA LEU A 166 6.78 4.76 -23.71
C LEU A 166 5.41 4.50 -24.32
N LYS A 167 5.17 3.27 -24.78
CA LYS A 167 3.90 2.85 -25.36
C LYS A 167 3.45 1.51 -24.80
N PHE A 168 2.25 1.50 -24.27
CA PHE A 168 1.63 0.27 -23.82
C PHE A 168 0.94 -0.45 -24.99
N PRO A 169 1.11 -1.78 -25.14
CA PRO A 169 0.57 -2.54 -26.28
C PRO A 169 -0.97 -2.61 -26.34
N THR A 170 -1.63 -2.51 -25.19
CA THR A 170 -3.09 -2.64 -25.06
C THR A 170 -3.66 -1.68 -24.02
N ASP A 171 -4.99 -1.43 -24.11
CA ASP A 171 -5.72 -0.63 -23.14
C ASP A 171 -5.66 -1.24 -21.73
N PHE A 172 -5.53 -2.57 -21.61
CA PHE A 172 -5.35 -3.23 -20.30
C PHE A 172 -4.06 -2.80 -19.59
N HIS A 173 -2.97 -2.62 -20.35
CA HIS A 173 -1.73 -2.09 -19.78
C HIS A 173 -1.93 -0.65 -19.31
N LEU A 174 -2.58 0.19 -20.11
CA LEU A 174 -2.84 1.59 -19.74
C LEU A 174 -3.70 1.70 -18.49
N ASP A 175 -4.79 0.92 -18.41
CA ASP A 175 -5.67 0.88 -17.23
C ASP A 175 -4.91 0.44 -15.97
N ASN A 176 -4.10 -0.62 -16.05
CA ASN A 176 -3.30 -1.06 -14.90
C ASN A 176 -2.24 -0.03 -14.49
N ALA A 177 -1.59 0.64 -15.43
CA ALA A 177 -0.63 1.70 -15.14
C ALA A 177 -1.30 2.88 -14.41
N GLN A 178 -2.48 3.30 -14.85
CA GLN A 178 -3.27 4.36 -14.20
C GLN A 178 -3.70 3.95 -12.79
N ARG A 179 -4.15 2.71 -12.60
CA ARG A 179 -4.55 2.19 -11.29
C ARG A 179 -3.38 2.04 -10.32
N ALA A 180 -2.17 1.80 -10.84
CA ALA A 180 -0.97 1.73 -10.00
C ALA A 180 -0.70 3.08 -9.30
N ILE A 181 -0.93 4.21 -9.99
CA ILE A 181 -0.72 5.56 -9.43
C ILE A 181 -1.66 5.83 -8.24
N LEU A 182 -2.85 5.22 -8.24
CA LEU A 182 -3.86 5.42 -7.20
C LEU A 182 -3.54 4.64 -5.89
N GLN A 183 -2.54 3.77 -5.91
CA GLN A 183 -2.18 3.00 -4.72
C GLN A 183 -1.28 3.82 -3.80
N PRO A 184 -1.68 4.07 -2.54
CA PRO A 184 -0.87 4.87 -1.63
C PRO A 184 0.41 4.14 -1.20
N PHE A 185 0.34 2.82 -0.95
CA PHE A 185 1.47 2.04 -0.48
C PHE A 185 2.30 1.44 -1.61
N ALA A 186 3.61 1.36 -1.38
CA ALA A 186 4.56 0.81 -2.33
C ALA A 186 4.31 -0.66 -2.68
N PHE A 187 3.76 -1.43 -1.75
CA PHE A 187 3.44 -2.85 -1.91
C PHE A 187 2.39 -3.08 -2.99
N GLU A 188 1.25 -2.37 -2.90
CA GLU A 188 0.16 -2.46 -3.86
C GLU A 188 0.56 -1.85 -5.20
N ARG A 189 1.31 -0.74 -5.20
CA ARG A 189 1.86 -0.15 -6.44
C ARG A 189 2.80 -1.12 -7.14
N PHE A 190 3.68 -1.79 -6.39
CA PHE A 190 4.58 -2.80 -6.93
C PHE A 190 3.82 -3.94 -7.60
N LEU A 191 2.81 -4.51 -6.92
CA LEU A 191 1.97 -5.56 -7.51
C LEU A 191 1.23 -5.11 -8.76
N LYS A 192 0.67 -3.89 -8.76
CA LYS A 192 0.00 -3.33 -9.94
C LYS A 192 0.97 -3.12 -11.10
N ASN A 193 2.17 -2.64 -10.83
CA ASN A 193 3.22 -2.50 -11.83
C ASN A 193 3.73 -3.86 -12.33
N TYR A 194 3.83 -4.86 -11.46
CA TYR A 194 4.19 -6.23 -11.85
C TYR A 194 3.16 -6.84 -12.82
N HIS A 195 1.87 -6.59 -12.65
CA HIS A 195 0.83 -7.04 -13.58
C HIS A 195 1.05 -6.51 -15.01
N LEU A 196 1.75 -5.38 -15.21
CA LEU A 196 2.12 -4.91 -16.55
C LEU A 196 3.10 -5.87 -17.23
N LEU A 197 4.02 -6.46 -16.46
CA LEU A 197 4.93 -7.50 -16.99
C LEU A 197 4.17 -8.79 -17.30
N GLU A 198 3.23 -9.21 -16.46
CA GLU A 198 2.39 -10.39 -16.74
C GLU A 198 1.59 -10.23 -18.04
N LEU A 199 0.96 -9.07 -18.24
CA LEU A 199 0.28 -8.77 -19.50
C LEU A 199 1.24 -8.79 -20.71
N GLN A 200 2.49 -8.38 -20.51
CA GLN A 200 3.51 -8.40 -21.57
C GLN A 200 3.90 -9.83 -21.98
N TYR A 201 3.82 -10.81 -21.08
CA TYR A 201 4.07 -12.22 -21.41
C TYR A 201 3.14 -12.68 -22.54
N ASP A 202 1.83 -12.37 -22.44
CA ASP A 202 0.85 -12.72 -23.45
C ASP A 202 1.12 -12.02 -24.78
N VAL A 203 1.48 -10.73 -24.75
CA VAL A 203 1.82 -9.97 -25.95
C VAL A 203 3.02 -10.59 -26.68
N ILE A 204 4.06 -10.99 -25.94
CA ILE A 204 5.24 -11.64 -26.51
C ILE A 204 4.85 -12.96 -27.19
N VAL A 205 4.03 -13.79 -26.53
CA VAL A 205 3.58 -15.07 -27.08
C VAL A 205 2.74 -14.87 -28.34
N VAL A 206 1.78 -13.94 -28.30
CA VAL A 206 0.95 -13.60 -29.45
C VAL A 206 1.81 -13.12 -30.63
N ASN A 207 2.81 -12.27 -30.39
CA ASN A 207 3.70 -11.80 -31.44
C ASN A 207 4.57 -12.92 -32.01
N LYS A 208 5.09 -13.83 -31.17
CA LYS A 208 5.80 -15.03 -31.63
C LYS A 208 4.92 -15.90 -32.53
N ILE A 209 3.63 -16.10 -32.16
CA ILE A 209 2.67 -16.86 -32.98
C ILE A 209 2.39 -16.16 -34.30
N LYS A 210 2.13 -14.84 -34.26
CA LYS A 210 1.90 -14.05 -35.47
C LYS A 210 3.04 -14.13 -36.50
N SER A 211 4.29 -14.19 -36.00
CA SER A 211 5.47 -14.29 -36.88
C SER A 211 5.61 -15.64 -37.61
N LEU A 212 4.83 -16.65 -37.22
CA LEU A 212 4.91 -17.99 -37.78
C LEU A 212 4.14 -18.18 -39.14
N ASN A 213 3.48 -17.14 -39.65
CA ASN A 213 2.77 -17.16 -40.92
C ASN A 213 1.90 -18.42 -41.11
N ASN A 214 0.96 -18.68 -40.18
CA ASN A 214 0.03 -19.82 -40.18
C ASN A 214 0.65 -21.21 -39.93
N ASN A 215 1.87 -21.30 -39.45
CA ASN A 215 2.47 -22.57 -39.03
C ASN A 215 1.80 -23.07 -37.71
N ILE A 216 0.77 -23.91 -37.85
CA ILE A 216 -0.01 -24.46 -36.73
C ILE A 216 0.84 -25.28 -35.77
N TYR A 217 1.76 -26.08 -36.30
CA TYR A 217 2.68 -26.88 -35.49
C TYR A 217 3.58 -26.00 -34.63
N GLY A 218 4.17 -24.96 -35.23
CA GLY A 218 4.98 -23.96 -34.51
C GLY A 218 4.18 -23.25 -33.42
N ALA A 219 2.95 -22.82 -33.72
CA ALA A 219 2.06 -22.18 -32.76
C ALA A 219 1.73 -23.10 -31.57
N SER A 220 1.40 -24.39 -31.86
CA SER A 220 1.13 -25.39 -30.84
C SER A 220 2.34 -25.62 -29.92
N LYS A 221 3.56 -25.63 -30.49
CA LYS A 221 4.81 -25.75 -29.71
C LYS A 221 5.00 -24.57 -28.76
N ILE A 222 4.85 -23.34 -29.27
CA ILE A 222 4.95 -22.10 -28.45
C ILE A 222 3.95 -22.12 -27.29
N LEU A 223 2.68 -22.45 -27.56
CA LEU A 223 1.65 -22.51 -26.52
C LEU A 223 1.93 -23.59 -25.48
N LYS A 224 2.46 -24.76 -25.91
CA LYS A 224 2.83 -25.83 -24.97
C LYS A 224 4.02 -25.42 -24.08
N GLU A 225 5.00 -24.73 -24.63
CA GLU A 225 6.14 -24.21 -23.86
C GLU A 225 5.68 -23.12 -22.89
N TYR A 226 4.81 -22.21 -23.34
CA TYR A 226 4.23 -21.15 -22.49
C TYR A 226 3.47 -21.75 -21.30
N ASN A 227 2.61 -22.73 -21.50
CA ASN A 227 1.82 -23.33 -20.45
C ASN A 227 2.63 -24.15 -19.42
N LYS A 228 3.83 -24.59 -19.79
CA LYS A 228 4.75 -25.32 -18.90
C LYS A 228 5.75 -24.44 -18.19
N GLY A 229 5.96 -23.21 -18.68
CA GLY A 229 6.96 -22.29 -18.14
C GLY A 229 6.56 -21.77 -16.75
N GLU A 230 7.55 -21.69 -15.86
CA GLU A 230 7.41 -20.98 -14.61
C GLU A 230 7.43 -19.46 -14.85
N ASP A 231 6.76 -18.69 -13.99
CA ASP A 231 6.68 -17.22 -14.12
C ASP A 231 8.05 -16.55 -14.15
N ILE A 232 9.01 -17.08 -13.40
CA ILE A 232 10.37 -16.52 -13.38
C ILE A 232 11.06 -16.65 -14.75
N HIS A 233 10.83 -17.74 -15.48
CA HIS A 233 11.41 -17.91 -16.83
C HIS A 233 10.78 -16.92 -17.82
N ARG A 234 9.45 -16.72 -17.75
CA ARG A 234 8.75 -15.71 -18.56
C ARG A 234 9.26 -14.30 -18.27
N LEU A 235 9.51 -14.02 -16.99
CA LEU A 235 10.07 -12.74 -16.56
C LEU A 235 11.49 -12.54 -17.11
N VAL A 236 12.36 -13.55 -17.04
CA VAL A 236 13.70 -13.52 -17.65
C VAL A 236 13.62 -13.25 -19.15
N ASP A 237 12.74 -13.96 -19.87
CA ASP A 237 12.56 -13.76 -21.32
C ASP A 237 12.11 -12.34 -21.62
N THR A 238 11.15 -11.81 -20.86
CA THR A 238 10.62 -10.45 -21.04
C THR A 238 11.67 -9.38 -20.80
N ILE A 239 12.40 -9.47 -19.69
CA ILE A 239 13.47 -8.53 -19.33
C ILE A 239 14.60 -8.57 -20.36
N SER A 240 14.91 -9.76 -20.91
CA SER A 240 16.02 -9.95 -21.85
C SER A 240 15.86 -9.19 -23.16
N LEU A 241 14.64 -8.83 -23.56
CA LEU A 241 14.36 -8.21 -24.87
C LEU A 241 15.07 -6.86 -25.06
N ASN A 242 15.09 -6.04 -24.03
CA ASN A 242 15.61 -4.66 -24.09
C ASN A 242 16.52 -4.30 -22.92
N PHE A 243 17.22 -5.28 -22.32
CA PHE A 243 17.99 -5.08 -21.09
C PHE A 243 19.19 -4.16 -21.26
N ASP A 244 19.18 -3.06 -20.50
CA ASP A 244 20.28 -2.10 -20.40
C ASP A 244 21.02 -2.27 -19.07
N THR A 245 22.22 -2.84 -19.16
CA THR A 245 23.10 -3.11 -18.02
C THR A 245 23.47 -1.84 -17.25
N ALA A 246 23.74 -0.74 -17.97
CA ALA A 246 24.21 0.50 -17.34
C ALA A 246 23.15 1.17 -16.47
N LYS A 247 21.88 0.98 -16.78
CA LYS A 247 20.74 1.50 -15.99
C LYS A 247 20.37 0.59 -14.82
N ILE A 248 20.47 -0.72 -14.99
CA ILE A 248 20.05 -1.71 -13.98
C ILE A 248 21.13 -1.95 -12.91
N GLU A 249 22.40 -1.99 -13.26
CA GLU A 249 23.49 -2.26 -12.30
C GLU A 249 23.49 -1.31 -11.09
N PRO A 250 23.36 0.02 -11.24
CA PRO A 250 23.29 0.94 -10.10
C PRO A 250 22.11 0.69 -9.18
N LEU A 251 20.94 0.33 -9.76
CA LEU A 251 19.74 0.01 -9.00
C LEU A 251 19.90 -1.27 -8.19
N LEU A 252 20.49 -2.31 -8.78
CA LEU A 252 20.81 -3.53 -8.05
C LEU A 252 21.80 -3.27 -6.90
N ASN A 253 22.76 -2.38 -7.09
CA ASN A 253 23.73 -2.02 -6.06
C ASN A 253 23.09 -1.23 -4.90
N ALA A 254 21.98 -0.54 -5.11
CA ALA A 254 21.26 0.17 -4.05
C ALA A 254 20.77 -0.76 -2.93
N VAL A 255 20.67 -2.07 -3.18
CA VAL A 255 20.32 -3.08 -2.17
C VAL A 255 21.30 -3.10 -0.98
N HIS A 256 22.52 -2.58 -1.16
CA HIS A 256 23.51 -2.45 -0.09
C HIS A 256 22.97 -1.73 1.15
N ASN A 257 22.07 -0.77 0.95
CA ASN A 257 21.47 0.01 2.03
C ASN A 257 20.39 -0.75 2.81
N PHE A 258 19.97 -1.93 2.33
CA PHE A 258 18.83 -2.69 2.86
C PHE A 258 19.19 -4.15 3.15
N ARG A 259 20.43 -4.40 3.59
CA ARG A 259 21.02 -5.75 3.70
C ARG A 259 20.17 -6.74 4.47
N THR A 260 19.61 -6.34 5.61
CA THR A 260 18.81 -7.24 6.47
C THR A 260 17.58 -7.74 5.72
N THR A 261 16.75 -6.82 5.23
CA THR A 261 15.55 -7.18 4.45
C THR A 261 15.91 -7.92 3.17
N ALA A 262 17.00 -7.50 2.52
CA ALA A 262 17.50 -8.13 1.30
C ALA A 262 17.87 -9.60 1.51
N ILE A 263 18.55 -9.95 2.61
CA ILE A 263 18.91 -11.34 2.93
C ILE A 263 17.66 -12.17 3.18
N GLU A 264 16.70 -11.65 3.92
CA GLU A 264 15.45 -12.35 4.18
C GLU A 264 14.70 -12.66 2.88
N VAL A 265 14.51 -11.66 2.01
CA VAL A 265 13.83 -11.86 0.73
C VAL A 265 14.59 -12.79 -0.20
N PHE A 266 15.92 -12.67 -0.27
CA PHE A 266 16.72 -13.31 -1.27
C PHE A 266 17.19 -14.73 -0.88
N TYR A 267 17.54 -14.93 0.40
CA TYR A 267 18.11 -16.20 0.89
C TYR A 267 17.18 -16.94 1.84
N THR A 268 16.82 -16.33 2.97
CA THR A 268 16.14 -17.04 4.08
C THR A 268 14.84 -17.67 3.63
N TYR A 269 14.08 -16.94 2.82
CA TYR A 269 12.81 -17.40 2.26
C TYR A 269 12.86 -17.56 0.74
N GLY A 270 14.05 -17.45 0.16
CA GLY A 270 14.31 -17.70 -1.25
C GLY A 270 14.27 -19.19 -1.56
N LYS A 271 13.75 -19.56 -2.73
CA LYS A 271 13.95 -20.90 -3.25
C LYS A 271 15.34 -21.01 -3.86
N PRO A 272 16.07 -22.14 -3.66
CA PRO A 272 17.36 -22.35 -4.29
C PRO A 272 17.25 -22.37 -5.81
N ASP A 273 16.13 -22.92 -6.31
CA ASP A 273 15.87 -22.99 -7.73
C ASP A 273 15.76 -21.59 -8.33
N ASN A 274 16.50 -21.37 -9.40
CA ASN A 274 16.56 -20.09 -10.12
C ASN A 274 17.27 -18.92 -9.39
N ASN A 275 17.83 -19.12 -8.19
CA ASN A 275 18.65 -18.10 -7.55
C ASN A 275 20.02 -18.01 -8.24
N PRO A 276 20.36 -16.88 -8.88
CA PRO A 276 21.60 -16.77 -9.67
C PRO A 276 22.89 -16.75 -8.85
N LEU A 277 22.79 -16.57 -7.53
CA LEU A 277 23.95 -16.58 -6.61
C LEU A 277 24.19 -17.95 -5.99
N ILE A 278 23.25 -18.88 -6.09
CA ILE A 278 23.38 -20.23 -5.59
C ILE A 278 23.97 -21.10 -6.69
N THR A 279 25.23 -21.47 -6.54
CA THR A 279 25.97 -22.33 -7.48
C THR A 279 26.17 -23.75 -6.94
N SER A 280 25.96 -23.96 -5.65
CA SER A 280 26.07 -25.26 -4.99
C SER A 280 25.01 -25.37 -3.86
N LYS A 281 24.81 -26.59 -3.34
CA LYS A 281 23.93 -26.79 -2.17
C LYS A 281 24.43 -26.08 -0.91
N GLU A 282 25.75 -25.90 -0.80
CA GLU A 282 26.39 -25.23 0.33
C GLU A 282 26.13 -23.70 0.33
N ASP A 283 25.84 -23.12 -0.84
CA ASP A 283 25.49 -21.70 -0.95
C ASP A 283 24.09 -21.40 -0.43
N PHE A 284 23.22 -22.41 -0.30
CA PHE A 284 21.77 -22.20 -0.07
C PHE A 284 21.44 -21.54 1.28
N ASP A 285 22.14 -21.96 2.34
CA ASP A 285 21.93 -21.45 3.69
C ASP A 285 22.99 -20.44 4.11
N ASN A 286 23.84 -19.99 3.16
CA ASN A 286 24.98 -19.14 3.45
C ASN A 286 24.87 -17.77 2.77
N PRO A 287 24.40 -16.73 3.49
CA PRO A 287 24.33 -15.36 2.95
C PRO A 287 25.71 -14.70 2.79
N ASP A 288 26.81 -15.33 3.24
CA ASP A 288 28.16 -14.73 3.20
C ASP A 288 28.59 -14.39 1.77
N LYS A 289 28.15 -15.15 0.77
CA LYS A 289 28.42 -14.84 -0.62
C LYS A 289 27.77 -13.53 -1.06
N PHE A 290 26.56 -13.28 -0.64
CA PHE A 290 25.84 -12.03 -0.89
C PHE A 290 26.54 -10.86 -0.19
N HIS A 291 26.91 -11.02 1.08
CA HIS A 291 27.67 -10.02 1.83
C HIS A 291 29.00 -9.70 1.15
N ARG A 292 29.77 -10.72 0.78
CA ARG A 292 31.06 -10.52 0.10
C ARG A 292 30.93 -9.78 -1.22
N ILE A 293 29.88 -10.06 -2.01
CA ILE A 293 29.64 -9.33 -3.26
C ILE A 293 29.35 -7.85 -2.95
N LEU A 294 28.48 -7.57 -2.01
CA LEU A 294 28.13 -6.19 -1.64
C LEU A 294 29.33 -5.42 -1.08
N ASP A 295 30.17 -6.06 -0.26
CA ASP A 295 31.35 -5.44 0.36
C ASP A 295 32.48 -5.17 -0.64
N ASN A 296 32.55 -5.90 -1.76
CA ASN A 296 33.64 -5.84 -2.72
C ASN A 296 33.22 -5.31 -4.10
N GLY A 297 32.42 -4.25 -4.13
CA GLY A 297 32.04 -3.55 -5.36
C GLY A 297 30.70 -3.94 -5.94
N GLY A 298 29.85 -4.62 -5.16
CA GLY A 298 28.48 -4.94 -5.52
C GLY A 298 28.36 -5.85 -6.74
N PHE A 299 27.37 -5.56 -7.56
CA PHE A 299 27.08 -6.33 -8.77
C PHE A 299 27.81 -5.81 -10.02
N SER A 300 28.92 -5.08 -9.87
CA SER A 300 29.78 -4.71 -10.99
C SER A 300 30.41 -5.94 -11.66
N ALA A 301 30.76 -5.82 -12.94
CA ALA A 301 31.33 -6.93 -13.70
C ALA A 301 32.58 -7.54 -13.04
N SER A 302 33.45 -6.70 -12.46
CA SER A 302 34.67 -7.15 -11.76
C SER A 302 34.37 -7.90 -10.48
N ALA A 303 33.42 -7.39 -9.67
CA ALA A 303 33.04 -8.02 -8.41
C ALA A 303 32.34 -9.37 -8.65
N VAL A 304 31.39 -9.43 -9.58
CA VAL A 304 30.68 -10.66 -9.93
C VAL A 304 31.61 -11.72 -10.49
N LYS A 305 32.61 -11.34 -11.33
CA LYS A 305 33.64 -12.24 -11.83
C LYS A 305 34.44 -12.87 -10.68
N SER A 306 34.86 -12.08 -9.70
CA SER A 306 35.69 -12.57 -8.60
C SER A 306 34.95 -13.47 -7.61
N HIS A 307 33.66 -13.21 -7.37
CA HIS A 307 32.87 -13.90 -6.33
C HIS A 307 31.92 -14.97 -6.85
N ASN A 308 31.53 -14.92 -8.12
CA ASN A 308 30.56 -15.84 -8.72
C ASN A 308 31.12 -16.60 -9.94
N ASN A 309 32.41 -16.45 -10.26
CA ASN A 309 33.07 -17.05 -11.44
C ASN A 309 32.34 -16.78 -12.76
N THR A 310 31.60 -15.68 -12.83
CA THR A 310 30.83 -15.30 -14.02
C THR A 310 31.78 -14.79 -15.08
N LYS A 311 31.75 -15.40 -16.27
CA LYS A 311 32.57 -14.94 -17.40
C LYS A 311 32.07 -13.57 -17.91
N PRO A 312 32.92 -12.72 -18.45
CA PRO A 312 32.52 -11.40 -18.97
C PRO A 312 31.36 -11.45 -19.97
N GLU A 313 31.35 -12.46 -20.86
CA GLU A 313 30.30 -12.68 -21.85
C GLU A 313 28.98 -13.09 -21.25
N ASP A 314 28.96 -13.62 -20.04
CA ASP A 314 27.76 -14.05 -19.33
C ASP A 314 27.24 -13.00 -18.34
N TYR A 315 27.96 -11.89 -18.16
CA TYR A 315 27.60 -10.86 -17.16
C TYR A 315 26.21 -10.27 -17.38
N LYS A 316 25.88 -9.90 -18.63
CA LYS A 316 24.54 -9.41 -18.95
C LYS A 316 23.45 -10.43 -18.61
N LYS A 317 23.66 -11.71 -18.94
CA LYS A 317 22.73 -12.80 -18.61
C LYS A 317 22.58 -12.98 -17.10
N PHE A 318 23.66 -12.85 -16.36
CA PHE A 318 23.66 -12.90 -14.91
C PHE A 318 22.78 -11.78 -14.32
N LEU A 319 22.98 -10.52 -14.76
CA LEU A 319 22.17 -9.39 -14.28
C LEU A 319 20.68 -9.52 -14.64
N ILE A 320 20.36 -10.03 -15.84
CA ILE A 320 18.97 -10.33 -16.23
C ILE A 320 18.33 -11.32 -15.24
N LYS A 321 19.01 -12.44 -14.96
CA LYS A 321 18.52 -13.44 -14.01
C LYS A 321 18.39 -12.87 -12.59
N LEU A 322 19.36 -12.07 -12.16
CA LEU A 322 19.37 -11.45 -10.84
C LEU A 322 18.20 -10.46 -10.70
N THR A 323 17.96 -9.62 -11.71
CA THR A 323 16.83 -8.68 -11.76
C THR A 323 15.49 -9.41 -11.71
N ALA A 324 15.35 -10.45 -12.56
CA ALA A 324 14.13 -11.26 -12.58
C ALA A 324 13.89 -11.95 -11.23
N TYR A 325 14.94 -12.48 -10.61
CA TYR A 325 14.84 -13.14 -9.32
C TYR A 325 14.41 -12.17 -8.22
N TRP A 326 14.99 -10.94 -8.17
CA TRP A 326 14.55 -9.91 -7.22
C TRP A 326 13.06 -9.58 -7.38
N ILE A 327 12.64 -9.24 -8.59
CA ILE A 327 11.25 -8.87 -8.87
C ILE A 327 10.29 -10.00 -8.49
N TYR A 328 10.63 -11.23 -8.88
CA TYR A 328 9.82 -12.41 -8.56
C TYR A 328 9.73 -12.67 -7.06
N ARG A 329 10.85 -12.57 -6.33
CA ARG A 329 10.89 -12.80 -4.88
C ARG A 329 10.12 -11.74 -4.11
N ILE A 330 10.30 -10.47 -4.46
CA ILE A 330 9.56 -9.36 -3.86
C ILE A 330 8.05 -9.56 -4.08
N ARG A 331 7.65 -9.83 -5.33
CA ARG A 331 6.24 -10.12 -5.64
C ARG A 331 5.69 -11.28 -4.81
N SER A 332 6.45 -12.35 -4.69
CA SER A 332 6.04 -13.52 -3.91
C SER A 332 5.93 -13.21 -2.42
N SER A 333 6.85 -12.42 -1.87
CA SER A 333 6.84 -12.01 -0.47
C SER A 333 5.67 -11.05 -0.12
N ILE A 334 5.10 -10.36 -1.11
CA ILE A 334 3.92 -9.52 -0.92
C ILE A 334 2.63 -10.35 -1.14
N ALA A 335 2.58 -11.16 -2.20
CA ALA A 335 1.36 -11.80 -2.66
C ALA A 335 1.00 -13.09 -1.92
N HIS A 336 1.97 -13.78 -1.31
CA HIS A 336 1.76 -15.07 -0.66
C HIS A 336 1.88 -14.96 0.85
N SER A 337 0.75 -14.79 1.52
CA SER A 337 0.64 -14.70 2.98
C SER A 337 0.56 -16.11 3.61
N LYS A 338 1.60 -16.95 3.43
CA LYS A 338 1.66 -18.26 4.07
C LYS A 338 2.42 -18.17 5.39
N ILE A 339 1.87 -18.77 6.44
CA ILE A 339 2.56 -18.94 7.71
C ILE A 339 3.85 -19.76 7.46
N GLY A 340 5.00 -19.20 7.84
CA GLY A 340 6.32 -19.79 7.62
C GLY A 340 7.06 -19.32 6.35
N GLU A 341 6.44 -18.45 5.56
CA GLU A 341 7.15 -17.73 4.48
C GLU A 341 7.40 -16.26 4.92
N PHE A 342 8.48 -15.66 4.42
CA PHE A 342 8.77 -14.25 4.69
C PHE A 342 7.73 -13.36 4.03
N LEU A 343 7.16 -12.46 4.81
CA LEU A 343 6.18 -11.48 4.37
C LEU A 343 6.78 -10.08 4.43
N LEU A 344 6.86 -9.42 3.29
CA LEU A 344 7.03 -7.98 3.25
C LEU A 344 5.71 -7.32 3.67
N THR A 345 5.77 -6.46 4.69
CA THR A 345 4.59 -5.80 5.25
C THR A 345 4.84 -4.32 5.47
N SER A 346 3.82 -3.50 5.23
CA SER A 346 3.85 -2.06 5.49
C SER A 346 3.88 -1.70 6.98
N SER A 347 3.62 -2.65 7.88
CA SER A 347 3.75 -2.44 9.33
C SER A 347 5.22 -2.32 9.80
N GLU A 348 6.17 -2.75 8.96
CA GLU A 348 7.60 -2.67 9.23
C GLU A 348 8.24 -1.53 8.42
N PRO A 349 8.70 -0.44 9.05
CA PRO A 349 9.28 0.70 8.33
C PRO A 349 10.47 0.34 7.43
N ALA A 350 11.28 -0.64 7.83
CA ALA A 350 12.41 -1.12 7.04
C ALA A 350 11.95 -1.79 5.72
N HIS A 351 10.82 -2.51 5.75
CA HIS A 351 10.25 -3.11 4.55
C HIS A 351 9.70 -2.04 3.60
N GLU A 352 9.03 -1.03 4.14
CA GLU A 352 8.50 0.05 3.29
C GLU A 352 9.63 0.87 2.66
N GLU A 353 10.68 1.14 3.42
CA GLU A 353 11.86 1.83 2.91
C GLU A 353 12.56 1.01 1.81
N PHE A 354 12.71 -0.30 1.97
CA PHE A 354 13.21 -1.23 0.96
C PHE A 354 12.33 -1.19 -0.31
N MET A 355 11.00 -1.21 -0.14
CA MET A 355 10.08 -1.15 -1.27
C MET A 355 10.21 0.15 -2.04
N VAL A 356 10.18 1.31 -1.37
CA VAL A 356 10.19 2.63 -2.01
C VAL A 356 11.55 2.95 -2.65
N LYS A 357 12.66 2.59 -1.98
CA LYS A 357 14.01 3.01 -2.39
C LYS A 357 14.76 1.98 -3.24
N PHE A 358 14.34 0.73 -3.23
CA PHE A 358 14.98 -0.34 -4.01
C PHE A 358 14.02 -1.04 -4.98
N ALA A 359 12.93 -1.64 -4.45
CA ALA A 359 12.07 -2.51 -5.23
C ALA A 359 11.31 -1.77 -6.35
N GLU A 360 10.65 -0.65 -6.02
CA GLU A 360 9.92 0.16 -7.00
C GLU A 360 10.83 0.77 -8.07
N PRO A 361 11.97 1.40 -7.74
CA PRO A 361 12.88 1.91 -8.76
C PRO A 361 13.40 0.84 -9.71
N LEU A 362 13.74 -0.35 -9.20
CA LEU A 362 14.19 -1.47 -10.02
C LEU A 362 13.09 -1.93 -11.00
N LEU A 363 11.87 -2.11 -10.50
CA LEU A 363 10.73 -2.51 -11.33
C LEU A 363 10.36 -1.43 -12.34
N GLN A 364 10.38 -0.16 -11.97
CA GLN A 364 10.09 0.97 -12.87
C GLN A 364 11.09 1.03 -14.03
N GLU A 365 12.39 0.86 -13.78
CA GLU A 365 13.38 0.84 -14.86
C GLU A 365 13.16 -0.35 -15.79
N VAL A 366 12.84 -1.53 -15.26
CA VAL A 366 12.50 -2.70 -16.08
C VAL A 366 11.27 -2.41 -16.96
N LEU A 367 10.22 -1.78 -16.42
CA LEU A 367 9.04 -1.40 -17.19
C LEU A 367 9.37 -0.40 -18.30
N ILE A 368 10.20 0.62 -18.01
CA ILE A 368 10.68 1.57 -19.01
C ILE A 368 11.34 0.81 -20.16
N GLN A 369 12.26 -0.09 -19.86
CA GLN A 369 12.97 -0.87 -20.88
C GLN A 369 12.06 -1.82 -21.67
N CYS A 370 11.03 -2.40 -21.03
CA CYS A 370 10.07 -3.28 -21.69
C CYS A 370 9.12 -2.54 -22.63
N PHE A 371 8.74 -1.30 -22.30
CA PHE A 371 7.73 -0.54 -23.05
C PHE A 371 8.30 0.64 -23.84
N GLU A 372 9.60 0.89 -23.77
CA GLU A 372 10.27 1.89 -24.60
C GLU A 372 10.29 1.42 -26.07
N ASN A 373 9.69 2.22 -26.93
CA ASN A 373 9.70 1.98 -28.38
C ASN A 373 11.06 2.46 -28.92
N ARG A 374 12.00 1.55 -29.14
CA ARG A 374 13.29 1.82 -29.79
C ARG A 374 13.21 1.62 -31.28
#